data_2096b47de9828ca558a9446ef13bcf10
#
_entry.id   2096b47de9828ca558a9446ef13bcf10
#
_cell.length_a   1.000
_cell.length_b   1.000
_cell.length_c   1.000
_cell.angle_alpha   90.00
_cell.angle_beta   90.00
_cell.angle_gamma   90.00
#
_symmetry.space_group_name_H-M   'P 1'
#
loop_
_entity.id
_entity.type
_entity.pdbx_description
1 polymer ?
#
loop_
_entity_poly.entity_id
_entity_poly.type
_entity_poly.pdbx_seq_one_letter_code
_entity_poly.pdbx_strand_id
1 'polypeptide(L)'
;TLPFPLPEGQVELGSYSGGYGSKGSYATGEVIGTNRVRFTSSKPLAPNEGLTIVVSWPKGLVAEPGMGQKLRWFLADNGAALVLLLGLLIVFTWYYLAWDRVGRDPQKGVIFPRYRPPHRLSPAACRYVLSMSFNKDAFTAAIISLAVKGQVEIEEEDKEFTLQRKPGEPLALLSPGEQAVLNTLLPLDSSRIEMDNKNHERFQSARKALTKALKKEYRGRLFKLNGLYVLGPIVVSIAAAVIAAFFQGGPAVWISYLVLVLLLHLLYAFLMRAPTPAGRVVMDEIEGFKMYLGTAEQDRLDRMRSPQMTPELFESFLPYAYALGVENTWCNRFAREMPREVRDQSGYHPAWYHGHLHGMGALHHLGDNFSSSFSSAIASASSPPGSSSGGGGGGFSGGGGGGGGGGGW
;
A
#
# COMPACT_ATOMS: atom_id res chain seq x y z
N THR A 1 -51.33 -34.63 3.34
CA THR A 1 -51.27 -35.90 4.13
C THR A 1 -49.98 -35.86 4.96
N LEU A 2 -50.10 -36.12 6.25
CA LEU A 2 -48.95 -36.17 7.18
C LEU A 2 -48.48 -37.61 7.37
N PRO A 3 -47.21 -37.86 7.70
CA PRO A 3 -46.67 -39.21 7.86
C PRO A 3 -47.03 -39.86 9.22
N PHE A 4 -47.81 -39.16 10.04
CA PHE A 4 -48.22 -39.59 11.39
C PHE A 4 -49.68 -39.21 11.62
N PRO A 5 -50.41 -39.89 12.51
CA PRO A 5 -51.75 -39.53 12.88
C PRO A 5 -51.79 -38.22 13.68
N LEU A 6 -52.77 -37.37 13.39
CA LEU A 6 -53.02 -36.12 14.13
C LEU A 6 -53.82 -36.41 15.41
N PRO A 7 -53.47 -35.85 16.57
CA PRO A 7 -54.27 -35.99 17.77
C PRO A 7 -55.57 -35.21 17.65
N GLU A 8 -56.67 -35.85 17.97
CA GLU A 8 -57.97 -35.21 17.95
C GLU A 8 -58.05 -34.03 18.92
N GLY A 9 -58.56 -32.90 18.41
CA GLY A 9 -58.77 -31.70 19.24
C GLY A 9 -57.51 -30.93 19.64
N GLN A 10 -56.30 -31.36 19.23
CA GLN A 10 -55.06 -30.69 19.56
C GLN A 10 -54.33 -30.10 18.35
N VAL A 11 -55.02 -29.98 17.24
CA VAL A 11 -54.47 -29.44 15.99
C VAL A 11 -55.07 -28.07 15.74
N GLU A 12 -54.21 -27.08 15.61
CA GLU A 12 -54.60 -25.72 15.23
C GLU A 12 -54.33 -25.53 13.74
N LEU A 13 -55.39 -25.04 13.02
CA LEU A 13 -55.32 -24.75 11.61
C LEU A 13 -55.36 -23.25 11.39
N GLY A 14 -54.39 -22.73 10.69
CA GLY A 14 -54.35 -21.34 10.26
C GLY A 14 -54.19 -21.22 8.75
N SER A 15 -54.76 -20.20 8.17
CA SER A 15 -54.52 -19.88 6.76
C SER A 15 -54.42 -18.37 6.56
N TYR A 16 -53.57 -17.98 5.60
CA TYR A 16 -53.42 -16.59 5.16
C TYR A 16 -53.53 -16.58 3.64
N SER A 17 -54.27 -15.62 3.11
CA SER A 17 -54.48 -15.51 1.67
C SER A 17 -54.52 -14.06 1.23
N GLY A 18 -53.96 -13.79 0.04
CA GLY A 18 -53.84 -12.45 -0.53
C GLY A 18 -52.44 -12.13 -1.03
N GLY A 19 -52.17 -10.87 -1.30
CA GLY A 19 -50.87 -10.38 -1.73
C GLY A 19 -49.82 -10.47 -0.63
N TYR A 20 -48.55 -10.20 -0.96
CA TYR A 20 -47.41 -10.24 -0.04
C TYR A 20 -47.65 -9.37 1.23
N GLY A 21 -47.55 -9.99 2.41
CA GLY A 21 -47.80 -9.33 3.69
C GLY A 21 -49.27 -9.27 4.13
N SER A 22 -50.21 -9.83 3.38
CA SER A 22 -51.63 -9.94 3.77
C SER A 22 -51.80 -10.81 5.00
N LYS A 23 -52.59 -10.32 5.99
CA LYS A 23 -52.94 -11.06 7.23
C LYS A 23 -54.36 -11.63 7.21
N GLY A 24 -55.09 -11.38 6.14
CA GLY A 24 -56.47 -11.92 5.96
C GLY A 24 -56.47 -13.35 5.42
N SER A 25 -57.56 -14.05 5.63
CA SER A 25 -57.75 -15.37 5.02
C SER A 25 -59.17 -15.52 4.50
N TYR A 26 -59.26 -16.02 3.29
CA TYR A 26 -60.53 -16.55 2.73
C TYR A 26 -60.44 -18.05 2.45
N ALA A 27 -59.54 -18.74 3.18
CA ALA A 27 -59.48 -20.19 3.14
C ALA A 27 -59.78 -20.77 4.54
N THR A 28 -60.51 -21.85 4.57
CA THR A 28 -60.82 -22.63 5.77
C THR A 28 -60.10 -23.95 5.74
N GLY A 29 -59.60 -24.39 6.89
CA GLY A 29 -58.93 -25.68 7.06
C GLY A 29 -59.81 -26.65 7.84
N GLU A 30 -59.84 -27.91 7.43
CA GLU A 30 -60.52 -29.01 8.12
C GLU A 30 -59.62 -30.24 8.20
N VAL A 31 -59.72 -30.99 9.29
CA VAL A 31 -59.04 -32.29 9.43
C VAL A 31 -59.90 -33.37 8.86
N ILE A 32 -59.37 -34.16 7.90
CA ILE A 32 -60.09 -35.26 7.26
C ILE A 32 -59.41 -36.58 7.60
N GLY A 33 -60.12 -37.42 8.37
CA GLY A 33 -59.54 -38.65 8.85
C GLY A 33 -58.42 -38.44 9.86
N THR A 34 -57.50 -39.39 9.95
CA THR A 34 -56.47 -39.37 11.03
C THR A 34 -55.19 -38.61 10.67
N ASN A 35 -54.93 -38.35 9.38
CA ASN A 35 -53.60 -37.77 8.98
C ASN A 35 -53.70 -36.83 7.78
N ARG A 36 -54.88 -36.29 7.49
CA ARG A 36 -55.07 -35.34 6.36
C ARG A 36 -55.67 -34.04 6.86
N VAL A 37 -55.19 -32.97 6.34
CA VAL A 37 -55.80 -31.66 6.47
C VAL A 37 -56.10 -31.14 5.07
N ARG A 38 -57.34 -30.62 4.88
CA ARG A 38 -57.79 -29.97 3.66
C ARG A 38 -57.98 -28.49 3.94
N PHE A 39 -57.43 -27.68 3.05
CA PHE A 39 -57.70 -26.23 3.02
C PHE A 39 -58.51 -25.93 1.77
N THR A 40 -59.62 -25.23 1.92
CA THR A 40 -60.50 -24.83 0.81
C THR A 40 -60.62 -23.34 0.78
N SER A 41 -60.27 -22.74 -0.34
CA SER A 41 -60.43 -21.30 -0.56
C SER A 41 -61.84 -20.98 -1.01
N SER A 42 -62.46 -19.97 -0.42
CA SER A 42 -63.82 -19.50 -0.82
C SER A 42 -63.78 -18.57 -2.04
N LYS A 43 -62.61 -18.15 -2.49
CA LYS A 43 -62.39 -17.29 -3.66
C LYS A 43 -61.21 -17.80 -4.46
N PRO A 44 -61.20 -17.62 -5.79
CA PRO A 44 -59.99 -17.84 -6.58
C PRO A 44 -58.90 -16.83 -6.17
N LEU A 45 -57.66 -17.26 -6.19
CA LEU A 45 -56.49 -16.39 -5.97
C LEU A 45 -56.28 -15.52 -7.21
N ALA A 46 -56.15 -14.21 -7.02
CA ALA A 46 -55.83 -13.28 -8.09
C ALA A 46 -54.32 -13.39 -8.47
N PRO A 47 -53.90 -12.84 -9.63
CA PRO A 47 -52.47 -12.75 -9.96
C PRO A 47 -51.68 -12.07 -8.83
N ASN A 48 -50.52 -12.66 -8.44
CA ASN A 48 -49.65 -12.24 -7.31
C ASN A 48 -50.25 -12.45 -5.91
N GLU A 49 -51.35 -13.17 -5.77
CA GLU A 49 -51.83 -13.66 -4.47
C GLU A 49 -51.38 -15.09 -4.20
N GLY A 50 -51.10 -15.37 -2.92
CA GLY A 50 -50.68 -16.67 -2.43
C GLY A 50 -51.63 -17.18 -1.32
N LEU A 51 -51.64 -18.48 -1.11
CA LEU A 51 -52.25 -19.14 0.04
C LEU A 51 -51.15 -19.76 0.90
N THR A 52 -51.01 -19.27 2.13
CA THR A 52 -50.14 -19.87 3.16
C THR A 52 -51.02 -20.68 4.11
N ILE A 53 -50.67 -21.93 4.34
CA ILE A 53 -51.38 -22.81 5.28
C ILE A 53 -50.47 -23.12 6.46
N VAL A 54 -51.02 -23.13 7.66
CA VAL A 54 -50.35 -23.45 8.91
C VAL A 54 -51.10 -24.58 9.60
N VAL A 55 -50.41 -25.64 9.95
CA VAL A 55 -50.90 -26.76 10.75
C VAL A 55 -50.01 -26.90 11.98
N SER A 56 -50.52 -26.65 13.14
CA SER A 56 -49.81 -26.79 14.41
C SER A 56 -50.28 -28.05 15.15
N TRP A 57 -49.34 -28.76 15.72
CA TRP A 57 -49.61 -29.95 16.54
C TRP A 57 -48.69 -29.96 17.77
N PRO A 58 -49.04 -30.70 18.84
CA PRO A 58 -48.21 -30.81 20.04
C PRO A 58 -46.81 -31.39 19.75
N LYS A 59 -45.83 -30.91 20.50
CA LYS A 59 -44.43 -31.45 20.46
C LYS A 59 -44.46 -32.93 20.87
N GLY A 60 -43.59 -33.74 20.25
CA GLY A 60 -43.40 -35.15 20.54
C GLY A 60 -43.99 -36.10 19.47
N LEU A 61 -44.84 -35.62 18.56
CA LEU A 61 -45.35 -36.43 17.44
C LEU A 61 -44.30 -36.68 16.35
N VAL A 62 -43.39 -35.77 16.20
CA VAL A 62 -42.23 -35.90 15.32
C VAL A 62 -41.02 -36.15 16.16
N ALA A 63 -40.29 -37.23 15.86
CA ALA A 63 -39.05 -37.56 16.56
C ALA A 63 -38.02 -36.40 16.35
N GLU A 64 -37.44 -35.93 17.45
CA GLU A 64 -36.38 -34.93 17.37
C GLU A 64 -35.18 -35.49 16.61
N PRO A 65 -34.55 -34.69 15.74
CA PRO A 65 -33.37 -35.12 15.03
C PRO A 65 -32.25 -35.40 16.02
N GLY A 66 -31.65 -36.57 15.90
CA GLY A 66 -30.50 -36.97 16.72
C GLY A 66 -29.30 -36.11 16.51
N MET A 67 -28.33 -36.11 17.42
CA MET A 67 -27.08 -35.33 17.35
C MET A 67 -26.35 -35.49 16.01
N GLY A 68 -26.29 -36.69 15.46
CA GLY A 68 -25.65 -36.96 14.17
C GLY A 68 -26.37 -36.27 13.00
N GLN A 69 -27.69 -36.14 13.06
CA GLN A 69 -28.47 -35.46 12.04
C GLN A 69 -28.32 -33.93 12.18
N LYS A 70 -28.35 -33.41 13.39
CA LYS A 70 -28.09 -31.99 13.67
C LYS A 70 -26.68 -31.59 13.20
N LEU A 71 -25.66 -32.43 13.44
CA LEU A 71 -24.30 -32.21 12.95
C LEU A 71 -24.20 -32.24 11.43
N ARG A 72 -24.89 -33.18 10.75
CA ARG A 72 -24.94 -33.19 9.26
C ARG A 72 -25.54 -31.92 8.69
N TRP A 73 -26.64 -31.45 9.26
CA TRP A 73 -27.26 -30.19 8.83
C TRP A 73 -26.31 -29.00 9.08
N PHE A 74 -25.71 -28.91 10.27
CA PHE A 74 -24.73 -27.87 10.55
C PHE A 74 -23.58 -27.87 9.55
N LEU A 75 -23.02 -29.03 9.21
CA LEU A 75 -21.96 -29.16 8.21
C LEU A 75 -22.44 -28.86 6.80
N ALA A 76 -23.67 -29.21 6.44
CA ALA A 76 -24.24 -28.88 5.15
C ALA A 76 -24.44 -27.36 5.00
N ASP A 77 -24.96 -26.70 6.04
CA ASP A 77 -25.27 -25.27 6.01
C ASP A 77 -24.01 -24.40 6.16
N ASN A 78 -23.01 -24.87 6.88
CA ASN A 78 -21.80 -24.07 7.20
C ASN A 78 -20.52 -24.65 6.58
N GLY A 79 -20.60 -25.73 5.79
CA GLY A 79 -19.42 -26.42 5.26
C GLY A 79 -18.46 -25.53 4.50
N ALA A 80 -18.96 -24.64 3.64
CA ALA A 80 -18.14 -23.67 2.93
C ALA A 80 -17.38 -22.76 3.89
N ALA A 81 -18.07 -22.19 4.89
CA ALA A 81 -17.45 -21.30 5.87
C ALA A 81 -16.37 -22.01 6.70
N LEU A 82 -16.61 -23.25 7.10
CA LEU A 82 -15.65 -24.05 7.87
C LEU A 82 -14.39 -24.38 7.06
N VAL A 83 -14.54 -24.76 5.79
CA VAL A 83 -13.42 -25.05 4.89
C VAL A 83 -12.60 -23.80 4.65
N LEU A 84 -13.25 -22.66 4.36
CA LEU A 84 -12.56 -21.39 4.14
C LEU A 84 -11.85 -20.87 5.39
N LEU A 85 -12.46 -21.03 6.57
CA LEU A 85 -11.84 -20.67 7.84
C LEU A 85 -10.61 -21.56 8.12
N LEU A 86 -10.71 -22.86 7.90
CA LEU A 86 -9.57 -23.78 8.04
C LEU A 86 -8.44 -23.39 7.06
N GLY A 87 -8.79 -23.12 5.80
CA GLY A 87 -7.84 -22.65 4.81
C GLY A 87 -7.14 -21.36 5.23
N LEU A 88 -7.89 -20.41 5.77
CA LEU A 88 -7.35 -19.15 6.28
C LEU A 88 -6.38 -19.37 7.45
N LEU A 89 -6.71 -20.27 8.37
CA LEU A 89 -5.84 -20.66 9.50
C LEU A 89 -4.53 -21.30 9.01
N ILE A 90 -4.59 -22.19 8.03
CA ILE A 90 -3.41 -22.81 7.42
C ILE A 90 -2.54 -21.75 6.76
N VAL A 91 -3.13 -20.84 5.96
CA VAL A 91 -2.44 -19.72 5.31
C VAL A 91 -1.78 -18.80 6.34
N PHE A 92 -2.50 -18.42 7.39
CA PHE A 92 -1.98 -17.60 8.48
C PHE A 92 -0.80 -18.27 9.19
N THR A 93 -0.95 -19.55 9.55
CA THR A 93 0.10 -20.32 10.22
C THR A 93 1.35 -20.44 9.35
N TRP A 94 1.16 -20.73 8.05
CA TRP A 94 2.27 -20.76 7.09
C TRP A 94 3.01 -19.43 7.04
N TYR A 95 2.27 -18.34 6.88
CA TYR A 95 2.86 -17.01 6.83
C TYR A 95 3.58 -16.63 8.13
N TYR A 96 2.98 -16.94 9.27
CA TYR A 96 3.61 -16.68 10.57
C TYR A 96 4.95 -17.41 10.71
N LEU A 97 4.98 -18.71 10.40
CA LEU A 97 6.20 -19.51 10.47
C LEU A 97 7.26 -19.06 9.45
N ALA A 98 6.82 -18.69 8.23
CA ALA A 98 7.73 -18.17 7.22
C ALA A 98 8.30 -16.80 7.63
N TRP A 99 7.46 -15.90 8.14
CA TRP A 99 7.89 -14.61 8.64
C TRP A 99 8.87 -14.73 9.81
N ASP A 100 8.60 -15.59 10.77
CA ASP A 100 9.49 -15.83 11.91
C ASP A 100 10.88 -16.32 11.47
N ARG A 101 10.95 -17.13 10.39
CA ARG A 101 12.22 -17.68 9.87
C ARG A 101 13.01 -16.72 8.98
N VAL A 102 12.33 -15.97 8.11
CA VAL A 102 13.00 -15.22 7.03
C VAL A 102 12.53 -13.77 6.90
N GLY A 103 11.44 -13.37 7.55
CA GLY A 103 10.86 -12.04 7.46
C GLY A 103 11.15 -11.16 8.68
N ARG A 104 11.66 -11.70 9.76
CA ARG A 104 12.04 -10.90 10.94
C ARG A 104 13.31 -10.12 10.66
N ASP A 105 13.28 -8.83 10.99
CA ASP A 105 14.45 -7.98 10.91
C ASP A 105 15.48 -8.42 11.95
N PRO A 106 16.77 -8.47 11.60
CA PRO A 106 17.85 -8.59 12.58
C PRO A 106 17.78 -7.45 13.60
N GLN A 107 18.24 -7.70 14.82
CA GLN A 107 18.26 -6.68 15.87
C GLN A 107 19.05 -5.44 15.40
N LYS A 108 18.47 -4.26 15.69
CA LYS A 108 19.14 -2.98 15.44
C LYS A 108 20.37 -2.85 16.32
N GLY A 109 21.46 -2.39 15.72
CA GLY A 109 22.64 -2.00 16.45
C GLY A 109 22.49 -0.63 17.14
N VAL A 110 23.55 -0.19 17.80
CA VAL A 110 23.60 1.18 18.34
C VAL A 110 23.85 2.15 17.21
N ILE A 111 22.95 3.13 17.04
CA ILE A 111 23.04 4.14 16.00
C ILE A 111 23.86 5.31 16.52
N PHE A 112 24.98 5.59 15.86
CA PHE A 112 25.84 6.75 16.12
C PHE A 112 25.76 7.75 14.98
N PRO A 113 25.81 9.07 15.25
CA PRO A 113 25.92 10.08 14.20
C PRO A 113 27.15 9.82 13.33
N ARG A 114 26.95 9.81 12.01
CA ARG A 114 28.00 9.63 11.01
C ARG A 114 28.11 10.87 10.14
N TYR A 115 29.32 11.34 9.88
CA TYR A 115 29.58 12.56 9.12
C TYR A 115 29.90 12.31 7.65
N ARG A 116 29.76 11.08 7.19
CA ARG A 116 29.98 10.69 5.80
C ARG A 116 28.98 9.57 5.41
N PRO A 117 28.58 9.50 4.14
CA PRO A 117 27.77 8.39 3.64
C PRO A 117 28.51 7.06 3.88
N PRO A 118 27.82 6.02 4.40
CA PRO A 118 28.46 4.73 4.63
C PRO A 118 28.81 4.04 3.30
N HIS A 119 29.93 3.32 3.31
CA HIS A 119 30.37 2.46 2.19
C HIS A 119 30.40 3.14 0.81
N ARG A 120 30.49 4.46 0.75
CA ARG A 120 30.40 5.26 -0.49
C ARG A 120 29.10 5.01 -1.26
N LEU A 121 28.03 4.66 -0.58
CA LEU A 121 26.71 4.50 -1.21
C LEU A 121 26.28 5.80 -1.86
N SER A 122 25.71 5.74 -3.06
CA SER A 122 25.08 6.89 -3.69
C SER A 122 23.79 7.29 -2.93
N PRO A 123 23.29 8.53 -3.08
CA PRO A 123 22.04 8.97 -2.46
C PRO A 123 20.87 8.03 -2.77
N ALA A 124 20.70 7.65 -4.06
CA ALA A 124 19.69 6.69 -4.49
C ALA A 124 19.85 5.31 -3.84
N ALA A 125 21.10 4.87 -3.64
CA ALA A 125 21.38 3.60 -2.97
C ALA A 125 21.01 3.65 -1.48
N CYS A 126 21.31 4.74 -0.77
CA CYS A 126 20.90 4.94 0.62
C CYS A 126 19.38 4.80 0.76
N ARG A 127 18.61 5.49 -0.11
CA ARG A 127 17.14 5.39 -0.11
C ARG A 127 16.66 4.00 -0.41
N TYR A 128 17.23 3.36 -1.45
CA TYR A 128 16.84 2.03 -1.89
C TYR A 128 17.09 0.95 -0.83
N VAL A 129 18.21 1.04 -0.11
CA VAL A 129 18.55 0.10 0.96
C VAL A 129 17.64 0.29 2.16
N LEU A 130 17.40 1.53 2.61
CA LEU A 130 16.50 1.79 3.74
C LEU A 130 15.05 1.37 3.48
N SER A 131 14.54 1.63 2.28
CA SER A 131 13.17 1.27 1.92
C SER A 131 13.02 -0.16 1.42
N MET A 132 14.13 -0.88 1.19
CA MET A 132 14.16 -2.20 0.54
C MET A 132 13.35 -2.26 -0.76
N SER A 133 13.10 -1.10 -1.36
CA SER A 133 12.29 -0.92 -2.57
C SER A 133 12.70 0.34 -3.31
N PHE A 134 12.46 0.36 -4.61
CA PHE A 134 12.63 1.57 -5.41
C PHE A 134 11.43 2.50 -5.24
N ASN A 135 11.69 3.79 -5.04
CA ASN A 135 10.67 4.84 -4.99
C ASN A 135 11.10 6.06 -5.82
N LYS A 136 10.19 7.04 -5.94
CA LYS A 136 10.44 8.28 -6.68
C LYS A 136 11.60 9.09 -6.09
N ASP A 137 11.74 9.11 -4.77
CA ASP A 137 12.75 9.92 -4.09
C ASP A 137 14.17 9.45 -4.41
N ALA A 138 14.37 8.13 -4.62
CA ALA A 138 15.64 7.59 -5.07
C ALA A 138 16.02 8.08 -6.47
N PHE A 139 15.03 8.23 -7.36
CA PHE A 139 15.28 8.75 -8.71
C PHE A 139 15.57 10.25 -8.70
N THR A 140 14.79 11.03 -7.95
CA THR A 140 15.04 12.47 -7.71
C THR A 140 16.42 12.70 -7.16
N ALA A 141 16.81 11.97 -6.10
CA ALA A 141 18.12 12.08 -5.49
C ALA A 141 19.27 11.71 -6.44
N ALA A 142 19.06 10.76 -7.36
CA ALA A 142 20.06 10.44 -8.39
C ALA A 142 20.26 11.59 -9.39
N ILE A 143 19.20 12.26 -9.81
CA ILE A 143 19.31 13.43 -10.73
C ILE A 143 20.00 14.60 -10.03
N ILE A 144 19.60 14.93 -8.80
CA ILE A 144 20.26 15.98 -8.01
C ILE A 144 21.73 15.64 -7.77
N SER A 145 22.06 14.36 -7.51
CA SER A 145 23.46 13.91 -7.35
C SER A 145 24.28 14.12 -8.64
N LEU A 146 23.68 13.85 -9.81
CA LEU A 146 24.34 14.13 -11.09
C LEU A 146 24.57 15.62 -11.30
N ALA A 147 23.64 16.47 -10.86
CA ALA A 147 23.76 17.91 -10.95
C ALA A 147 24.90 18.43 -10.04
N VAL A 148 24.90 18.05 -8.76
CA VAL A 148 25.96 18.41 -7.80
C VAL A 148 27.33 17.88 -8.24
N LYS A 149 27.38 16.73 -8.92
CA LYS A 149 28.63 16.19 -9.50
C LYS A 149 29.04 16.84 -10.83
N GLY A 150 28.36 17.91 -11.25
CA GLY A 150 28.68 18.69 -12.44
C GLY A 150 28.40 18.02 -13.78
N GLN A 151 27.55 16.98 -13.80
CA GLN A 151 27.20 16.26 -15.03
C GLN A 151 25.88 16.71 -15.66
N VAL A 152 25.04 17.39 -14.86
CA VAL A 152 23.74 17.90 -15.28
C VAL A 152 23.54 19.30 -14.73
N GLU A 153 23.00 20.20 -15.52
CA GLU A 153 22.41 21.47 -15.08
C GLU A 153 20.90 21.32 -15.00
N ILE A 154 20.31 21.95 -13.99
CA ILE A 154 18.87 22.03 -13.80
C ILE A 154 18.47 23.48 -13.99
N GLU A 155 17.69 23.75 -15.03
CA GLU A 155 17.10 25.06 -15.31
C GLU A 155 15.63 25.03 -14.85
N GLU A 156 15.21 26.05 -14.11
CA GLU A 156 13.81 26.26 -13.72
C GLU A 156 13.31 27.59 -14.24
N GLU A 157 12.30 27.54 -15.12
CA GLU A 157 11.61 28.70 -15.66
C GLU A 157 10.10 28.47 -15.51
N ASP A 158 9.39 29.39 -14.86
CA ASP A 158 7.94 29.33 -14.62
C ASP A 158 7.42 27.99 -14.08
N LYS A 159 8.19 27.33 -13.18
CA LYS A 159 7.95 26.00 -12.61
C LYS A 159 8.13 24.82 -13.60
N GLU A 160 8.57 25.11 -14.79
CA GLU A 160 9.02 24.10 -15.74
C GLU A 160 10.51 23.82 -15.53
N PHE A 161 10.88 22.55 -15.57
CA PHE A 161 12.26 22.12 -15.36
C PHE A 161 12.84 21.56 -16.64
N THR A 162 14.05 21.97 -16.95
CA THR A 162 14.85 21.42 -18.03
C THR A 162 16.15 20.85 -17.48
N LEU A 163 16.54 19.69 -17.94
CA LEU A 163 17.82 19.07 -17.61
C LEU A 163 18.73 19.15 -18.79
N GLN A 164 19.97 19.64 -18.56
CA GLN A 164 20.99 19.74 -19.60
C GLN A 164 22.27 19.01 -19.16
N ARG A 165 22.77 18.13 -20.02
CA ARG A 165 24.04 17.43 -19.79
C ARG A 165 25.20 18.41 -19.97
N LYS A 166 26.12 18.43 -19.00
CA LYS A 166 27.38 19.19 -19.12
C LYS A 166 28.48 18.32 -19.71
N PRO A 167 29.25 18.84 -20.66
CA PRO A 167 30.48 18.19 -21.09
C PRO A 167 31.54 18.32 -20.00
N GLY A 168 32.33 17.28 -19.81
CA GLY A 168 33.46 17.27 -18.87
C GLY A 168 33.48 16.05 -17.96
N GLU A 169 34.54 15.93 -17.19
CA GLU A 169 34.67 14.89 -16.18
C GLU A 169 33.84 15.23 -14.94
N PRO A 170 33.24 14.23 -14.28
CA PRO A 170 32.46 14.47 -13.06
C PRO A 170 33.36 14.94 -11.90
N LEU A 171 32.90 15.90 -11.12
CA LEU A 171 33.55 16.40 -9.91
C LEU A 171 33.77 15.33 -8.83
N ALA A 172 33.00 14.25 -8.91
CA ALA A 172 33.11 13.09 -8.05
C ALA A 172 32.67 11.82 -8.78
N LEU A 173 33.17 10.65 -8.34
CA LEU A 173 32.89 9.37 -8.95
C LEU A 173 31.38 9.09 -9.06
N LEU A 174 30.93 8.73 -10.25
CA LEU A 174 29.56 8.32 -10.49
C LEU A 174 29.35 6.85 -10.09
N SER A 175 28.27 6.58 -9.38
CA SER A 175 27.82 5.19 -9.15
C SER A 175 27.29 4.55 -10.44
N PRO A 176 27.24 3.20 -10.53
CA PRO A 176 26.68 2.51 -11.70
C PRO A 176 25.23 2.94 -11.99
N GLY A 177 24.46 3.26 -10.94
CA GLY A 177 23.09 3.76 -11.07
C GLY A 177 23.01 5.15 -11.68
N GLU A 178 23.85 6.08 -11.22
CA GLU A 178 23.96 7.45 -11.76
C GLU A 178 24.42 7.44 -13.21
N GLN A 179 25.42 6.63 -13.53
CA GLN A 179 25.89 6.45 -14.90
C GLN A 179 24.74 5.95 -15.83
N ALA A 180 23.98 4.99 -15.36
CA ALA A 180 22.84 4.43 -16.12
C ALA A 180 21.74 5.49 -16.33
N VAL A 181 21.46 6.32 -15.34
CA VAL A 181 20.51 7.44 -15.47
C VAL A 181 21.03 8.46 -16.48
N LEU A 182 22.27 8.93 -16.33
CA LEU A 182 22.85 9.93 -17.21
C LEU A 182 22.82 9.49 -18.67
N ASN A 183 23.26 8.28 -18.95
CA ASN A 183 23.33 7.77 -20.33
C ASN A 183 21.96 7.47 -20.95
N THR A 184 20.93 7.18 -20.13
CA THR A 184 19.58 6.89 -20.62
C THR A 184 18.75 8.15 -20.77
N LEU A 185 18.84 9.08 -19.79
CA LEU A 185 18.06 10.29 -19.75
C LEU A 185 18.62 11.37 -20.67
N LEU A 186 19.94 11.53 -20.67
CA LEU A 186 20.69 12.54 -21.41
C LEU A 186 21.85 11.89 -22.18
N PRO A 187 21.58 11.10 -23.25
CA PRO A 187 22.63 10.57 -24.08
C PRO A 187 23.41 11.69 -24.81
N LEU A 188 24.59 11.39 -25.33
CA LEU A 188 25.50 12.40 -25.91
C LEU A 188 24.92 13.12 -27.14
N ASP A 189 24.04 12.46 -27.86
CA ASP A 189 23.33 12.97 -29.05
C ASP A 189 22.11 13.84 -28.71
N SER A 190 21.66 13.81 -27.44
CA SER A 190 20.50 14.56 -26.97
C SER A 190 20.77 15.06 -25.54
N SER A 191 21.53 16.14 -25.44
CA SER A 191 22.07 16.67 -24.17
C SER A 191 21.05 17.49 -23.36
N ARG A 192 19.87 17.81 -23.90
CA ARG A 192 18.84 18.61 -23.22
C ARG A 192 17.49 17.88 -23.25
N ILE A 193 16.74 17.95 -22.15
CA ILE A 193 15.41 17.34 -22.03
C ILE A 193 14.54 18.17 -21.09
N GLU A 194 13.33 18.51 -21.54
CA GLU A 194 12.30 19.12 -20.71
C GLU A 194 11.60 18.07 -19.86
N MET A 195 11.28 18.42 -18.61
CA MET A 195 10.58 17.52 -17.67
C MET A 195 9.07 17.60 -17.91
N ASP A 196 8.66 17.20 -19.12
CA ASP A 196 7.28 17.14 -19.56
C ASP A 196 6.86 15.68 -19.84
N ASN A 197 5.56 15.41 -19.80
CA ASN A 197 4.96 14.10 -20.07
C ASN A 197 5.20 13.61 -21.51
N LYS A 198 5.51 14.50 -22.47
CA LYS A 198 5.99 14.13 -23.82
C LYS A 198 7.25 13.27 -23.79
N ASN A 199 8.08 13.46 -22.78
CA ASN A 199 9.35 12.75 -22.60
C ASN A 199 9.24 11.52 -21.66
N HIS A 200 8.00 11.08 -21.33
CA HIS A 200 7.74 10.04 -20.32
C HIS A 200 8.48 8.73 -20.59
N GLU A 201 8.65 8.32 -21.83
CA GLU A 201 9.38 7.09 -22.20
C GLU A 201 10.84 7.14 -21.75
N ARG A 202 11.50 8.28 -21.92
CA ARG A 202 12.90 8.49 -21.50
C ARG A 202 13.03 8.47 -19.98
N PHE A 203 12.13 9.18 -19.27
CA PHE A 203 12.09 9.17 -17.80
C PHE A 203 11.79 7.79 -17.24
N GLN A 204 10.83 7.05 -17.81
CA GLN A 204 10.55 5.68 -17.43
C GLN A 204 11.73 4.73 -17.70
N SER A 205 12.40 4.89 -18.84
CA SER A 205 13.57 4.11 -19.20
C SER A 205 14.74 4.37 -18.26
N ALA A 206 15.01 5.62 -17.91
CA ALA A 206 16.03 6.00 -16.93
C ALA A 206 15.69 5.46 -15.51
N ARG A 207 14.41 5.53 -15.08
CA ARG A 207 13.96 4.89 -13.84
C ARG A 207 14.18 3.37 -13.84
N LYS A 208 13.86 2.71 -14.95
CA LYS A 208 14.10 1.26 -15.09
C LYS A 208 15.59 0.94 -15.05
N ALA A 209 16.43 1.75 -15.70
CA ALA A 209 17.89 1.61 -15.69
C ALA A 209 18.47 1.74 -14.28
N LEU A 210 18.09 2.79 -13.53
CA LEU A 210 18.48 2.97 -12.14
C LEU A 210 18.01 1.81 -11.26
N THR A 211 16.73 1.42 -11.39
CA THR A 211 16.17 0.29 -10.64
C THR A 211 16.93 -1.00 -10.89
N LYS A 212 17.29 -1.26 -12.16
CA LYS A 212 18.07 -2.45 -12.56
C LYS A 212 19.47 -2.43 -11.95
N ALA A 213 20.15 -1.28 -11.96
CA ALA A 213 21.48 -1.11 -11.38
C ALA A 213 21.44 -1.34 -9.86
N LEU A 214 20.55 -0.65 -9.13
CA LEU A 214 20.39 -0.79 -7.68
C LEU A 214 19.98 -2.21 -7.27
N LYS A 215 19.09 -2.84 -8.04
CA LYS A 215 18.68 -4.23 -7.82
C LYS A 215 19.85 -5.20 -7.97
N LYS A 216 20.67 -5.01 -8.99
CA LYS A 216 21.84 -5.86 -9.25
C LYS A 216 22.88 -5.75 -8.12
N GLU A 217 23.07 -4.55 -7.59
CA GLU A 217 24.12 -4.24 -6.62
C GLU A 217 23.73 -4.60 -5.18
N TYR A 218 22.47 -4.37 -4.78
CA TYR A 218 22.07 -4.43 -3.37
C TYR A 218 21.06 -5.53 -3.03
N ARG A 219 20.16 -5.90 -3.96
CA ARG A 219 19.15 -6.93 -3.71
C ARG A 219 19.79 -8.30 -3.59
N GLY A 220 19.42 -9.06 -2.56
CA GLY A 220 20.00 -10.37 -2.25
C GLY A 220 21.26 -10.27 -1.38
N ARG A 221 22.00 -9.15 -1.48
CA ARG A 221 23.20 -8.89 -0.68
C ARG A 221 22.86 -8.16 0.63
N LEU A 222 22.17 -7.03 0.56
CA LEU A 222 21.81 -6.22 1.73
C LEU A 222 20.40 -6.51 2.26
N PHE A 223 19.47 -6.92 1.40
CA PHE A 223 18.12 -7.32 1.79
C PHE A 223 17.54 -8.36 0.83
N LYS A 224 16.55 -9.11 1.31
CA LYS A 224 15.83 -10.14 0.56
C LYS A 224 14.34 -9.83 0.59
N LEU A 225 13.65 -10.10 -0.52
CA LEU A 225 12.19 -9.89 -0.60
C LEU A 225 11.40 -11.14 -0.19
N ASN A 226 12.05 -12.32 -0.14
CA ASN A 226 11.47 -13.61 0.26
C ASN A 226 10.13 -13.96 -0.41
N GLY A 227 9.87 -13.43 -1.62
CA GLY A 227 8.58 -13.53 -2.33
C GLY A 227 8.15 -14.96 -2.67
N LEU A 228 9.08 -15.91 -2.76
CA LEU A 228 8.74 -17.31 -3.01
C LEU A 228 7.91 -17.94 -1.87
N TYR A 229 8.06 -17.45 -0.64
CA TYR A 229 7.26 -17.92 0.49
C TYR A 229 5.78 -17.52 0.40
N VAL A 230 5.42 -16.59 -0.48
CA VAL A 230 4.03 -16.17 -0.72
C VAL A 230 3.30 -17.16 -1.64
N LEU A 231 4.01 -17.89 -2.49
CA LEU A 231 3.39 -18.80 -3.48
C LEU A 231 2.63 -19.95 -2.82
N GLY A 232 3.19 -20.58 -1.79
CA GLY A 232 2.54 -21.69 -1.08
C GLY A 232 1.18 -21.28 -0.50
N PRO A 233 1.08 -20.22 0.30
CA PRO A 233 -0.20 -19.70 0.81
C PRO A 233 -1.22 -19.36 -0.27
N ILE A 234 -0.81 -18.82 -1.43
CA ILE A 234 -1.71 -18.57 -2.56
C ILE A 234 -2.33 -19.88 -3.06
N VAL A 235 -1.52 -20.91 -3.25
CA VAL A 235 -2.01 -22.24 -3.67
C VAL A 235 -3.00 -22.82 -2.64
N VAL A 236 -2.69 -22.71 -1.35
CA VAL A 236 -3.59 -23.16 -0.28
C VAL A 236 -4.90 -22.39 -0.28
N SER A 237 -4.86 -21.07 -0.49
CA SER A 237 -6.06 -20.22 -0.56
C SER A 237 -6.97 -20.63 -1.73
N ILE A 238 -6.38 -20.89 -2.90
CA ILE A 238 -7.12 -21.34 -4.08
C ILE A 238 -7.71 -22.73 -3.82
N ALA A 239 -6.93 -23.66 -3.26
CA ALA A 239 -7.42 -25.02 -2.96
C ALA A 239 -8.58 -25.00 -1.96
N ALA A 240 -8.50 -24.17 -0.90
CA ALA A 240 -9.58 -23.99 0.05
C ALA A 240 -10.85 -23.46 -0.62
N ALA A 241 -10.72 -22.46 -1.52
CA ALA A 241 -11.84 -21.93 -2.28
C ALA A 241 -12.48 -23.00 -3.20
N VAL A 242 -11.68 -23.78 -3.91
CA VAL A 242 -12.16 -24.86 -4.77
C VAL A 242 -12.91 -25.93 -3.95
N ILE A 243 -12.36 -26.35 -2.80
CA ILE A 243 -13.04 -27.32 -1.93
C ILE A 243 -14.34 -26.75 -1.37
N ALA A 244 -14.32 -25.48 -0.93
CA ALA A 244 -15.52 -24.81 -0.40
C ALA A 244 -16.64 -24.66 -1.44
N ALA A 245 -16.31 -24.61 -2.73
CA ALA A 245 -17.29 -24.52 -3.82
C ALA A 245 -18.18 -25.78 -3.95
N PHE A 246 -17.77 -26.92 -3.37
CA PHE A 246 -18.61 -28.12 -3.30
C PHE A 246 -19.67 -28.06 -2.18
N PHE A 247 -19.61 -27.02 -1.33
CA PHE A 247 -20.58 -26.78 -0.25
C PHE A 247 -21.42 -25.54 -0.57
N GLN A 248 -22.62 -25.50 -0.01
CA GLN A 248 -23.46 -24.31 -0.14
C GLN A 248 -22.87 -23.17 0.72
N GLY A 249 -22.63 -22.03 0.11
CA GLY A 249 -22.11 -20.83 0.80
C GLY A 249 -22.77 -19.58 0.29
N GLY A 250 -23.32 -18.76 1.18
CA GLY A 250 -23.91 -17.47 0.83
C GLY A 250 -22.86 -16.46 0.32
N PRO A 251 -23.27 -15.43 -0.46
CA PRO A 251 -22.36 -14.43 -1.02
C PRO A 251 -21.49 -13.73 0.04
N ALA A 252 -22.06 -13.50 1.23
CA ALA A 252 -21.34 -12.87 2.34
C ALA A 252 -20.09 -13.66 2.78
N VAL A 253 -20.17 -14.99 2.81
CA VAL A 253 -19.04 -15.87 3.17
C VAL A 253 -17.91 -15.75 2.15
N TRP A 254 -18.24 -15.75 0.86
CA TRP A 254 -17.26 -15.62 -0.23
C TRP A 254 -16.59 -14.27 -0.26
N ILE A 255 -17.37 -13.19 -0.11
CA ILE A 255 -16.85 -11.83 -0.09
C ILE A 255 -15.92 -11.65 1.12
N SER A 256 -16.33 -12.09 2.31
CA SER A 256 -15.51 -12.00 3.52
C SER A 256 -14.19 -12.75 3.38
N TYR A 257 -14.24 -13.97 2.83
CA TYR A 257 -13.03 -14.76 2.57
C TYR A 257 -12.08 -14.04 1.60
N LEU A 258 -12.60 -13.56 0.47
CA LEU A 258 -11.80 -12.87 -0.55
C LEU A 258 -11.08 -11.65 0.05
N VAL A 259 -11.81 -10.84 0.82
CA VAL A 259 -11.24 -9.64 1.47
C VAL A 259 -10.16 -10.02 2.48
N LEU A 260 -10.43 -11.00 3.36
CA LEU A 260 -9.48 -11.42 4.39
C LEU A 260 -8.22 -12.04 3.79
N VAL A 261 -8.34 -12.91 2.79
CA VAL A 261 -7.21 -13.54 2.10
C VAL A 261 -6.39 -12.49 1.37
N LEU A 262 -7.03 -11.56 0.67
CA LEU A 262 -6.32 -10.47 -0.03
C LEU A 262 -5.53 -9.61 0.95
N LEU A 263 -6.15 -9.18 2.04
CA LEU A 263 -5.48 -8.40 3.09
C LEU A 263 -4.30 -9.16 3.69
N LEU A 264 -4.47 -10.46 3.95
CA LEU A 264 -3.43 -11.31 4.51
C LEU A 264 -2.24 -11.45 3.53
N HIS A 265 -2.51 -11.70 2.25
CA HIS A 265 -1.45 -11.79 1.24
C HIS A 265 -0.71 -10.46 1.06
N LEU A 266 -1.41 -9.32 1.04
CA LEU A 266 -0.79 -7.99 0.93
C LEU A 266 0.07 -7.68 2.16
N LEU A 267 -0.43 -7.95 3.37
CA LEU A 267 0.29 -7.75 4.62
C LEU A 267 1.61 -8.54 4.63
N TYR A 268 1.54 -9.85 4.34
CA TYR A 268 2.74 -10.68 4.38
C TYR A 268 3.66 -10.48 3.18
N ALA A 269 3.17 -10.07 2.01
CA ALA A 269 4.04 -9.63 0.92
C ALA A 269 4.90 -8.41 1.31
N PHE A 270 4.42 -7.58 2.21
CA PHE A 270 5.19 -6.48 2.81
C PHE A 270 6.12 -6.98 3.93
N LEU A 271 5.62 -7.77 4.88
CA LEU A 271 6.36 -8.27 6.04
C LEU A 271 7.48 -9.27 5.69
N MET A 272 7.41 -9.93 4.52
CA MET A 272 8.46 -10.85 4.07
C MET A 272 9.75 -10.16 3.62
N ARG A 273 9.74 -8.84 3.45
CA ARG A 273 10.96 -8.08 3.12
C ARG A 273 11.79 -7.93 4.38
N ALA A 274 13.01 -8.41 4.35
CA ALA A 274 13.91 -8.32 5.49
C ALA A 274 15.33 -7.96 5.06
N PRO A 275 16.05 -7.12 5.82
CA PRO A 275 17.47 -6.91 5.62
C PRO A 275 18.25 -8.18 5.98
N THR A 276 19.37 -8.38 5.32
CA THR A 276 20.37 -9.36 5.79
C THR A 276 21.09 -8.82 7.03
N PRO A 277 21.80 -9.64 7.82
CA PRO A 277 22.60 -9.13 8.92
C PRO A 277 23.60 -8.04 8.48
N ALA A 278 24.25 -8.22 7.33
CA ALA A 278 25.12 -7.19 6.74
C ALA A 278 24.33 -5.95 6.30
N GLY A 279 23.14 -6.15 5.75
CA GLY A 279 22.24 -5.06 5.37
C GLY A 279 21.78 -4.24 6.58
N ARG A 280 21.49 -4.90 7.72
CA ARG A 280 21.09 -4.19 8.95
C ARG A 280 22.19 -3.26 9.44
N VAL A 281 23.44 -3.70 9.43
CA VAL A 281 24.59 -2.84 9.79
C VAL A 281 24.67 -1.61 8.89
N VAL A 282 24.53 -1.80 7.57
CA VAL A 282 24.55 -0.70 6.60
C VAL A 282 23.35 0.24 6.82
N MET A 283 22.16 -0.29 7.13
CA MET A 283 20.99 0.52 7.45
C MET A 283 21.19 1.36 8.72
N ASP A 284 21.77 0.78 9.78
CA ASP A 284 22.10 1.51 11.02
C ASP A 284 23.10 2.63 10.76
N GLU A 285 24.06 2.41 9.87
CA GLU A 285 25.01 3.44 9.45
C GLU A 285 24.35 4.56 8.63
N ILE A 286 23.40 4.21 7.73
CA ILE A 286 22.62 5.22 6.98
C ILE A 286 21.72 6.00 7.95
N GLU A 287 21.09 5.32 8.92
CA GLU A 287 20.30 5.98 9.98
C GLU A 287 21.17 6.95 10.81
N GLY A 288 22.42 6.58 11.11
CA GLY A 288 23.39 7.46 11.77
C GLY A 288 23.77 8.68 10.92
N PHE A 289 23.92 8.50 9.61
CA PHE A 289 24.17 9.63 8.69
C PHE A 289 22.93 10.53 8.55
N LYS A 290 21.73 9.92 8.46
CA LYS A 290 20.47 10.66 8.50
C LYS A 290 20.31 11.48 9.79
N MET A 291 20.69 10.92 10.94
CA MET A 291 20.68 11.62 12.23
C MET A 291 21.54 12.87 12.18
N TYR A 292 22.74 12.79 11.63
CA TYR A 292 23.62 13.95 11.45
C TYR A 292 23.02 15.03 10.56
N LEU A 293 22.48 14.65 9.39
CA LEU A 293 21.86 15.60 8.45
C LEU A 293 20.60 16.25 9.04
N GLY A 294 19.82 15.48 9.81
CA GLY A 294 18.56 15.93 10.41
C GLY A 294 18.71 16.64 11.76
N THR A 295 19.95 16.82 12.28
CA THR A 295 20.16 17.52 13.55
C THR A 295 20.22 19.03 13.29
N ALA A 296 19.31 19.76 13.92
CA ALA A 296 19.19 21.21 13.78
C ALA A 296 19.71 21.98 15.02
N GLU A 297 19.91 21.30 16.15
CA GLU A 297 20.31 21.92 17.41
C GLU A 297 21.82 22.14 17.50
N GLN A 298 22.24 23.41 17.69
CA GLN A 298 23.67 23.80 17.76
C GLN A 298 24.40 23.06 18.88
N ASP A 299 23.82 23.03 20.09
CA ASP A 299 24.43 22.38 21.27
C ASP A 299 24.68 20.87 21.05
N ARG A 300 23.81 20.21 20.26
CA ARG A 300 24.04 18.82 19.88
C ARG A 300 25.14 18.67 18.86
N LEU A 301 25.22 19.57 17.88
CA LEU A 301 26.25 19.57 16.84
C LEU A 301 27.63 19.80 17.43
N ASP A 302 27.74 20.74 18.38
CA ASP A 302 29.01 21.05 19.08
C ASP A 302 29.50 19.86 19.90
N ARG A 303 28.59 19.18 20.64
CA ARG A 303 28.90 17.93 21.35
C ARG A 303 29.31 16.79 20.43
N MET A 304 28.75 16.77 19.21
CA MET A 304 29.05 15.76 18.20
C MET A 304 30.34 16.01 17.45
N ARG A 305 31.02 17.17 17.66
CA ARG A 305 32.22 17.60 16.91
C ARG A 305 31.98 17.50 15.40
N SER A 306 30.86 18.05 14.92
CA SER A 306 30.51 18.00 13.51
C SER A 306 31.51 18.75 12.63
N PRO A 307 31.69 18.32 11.36
CA PRO A 307 32.51 19.11 10.41
C PRO A 307 31.96 20.52 10.26
N GLN A 308 32.85 21.48 10.03
CA GLN A 308 32.45 22.85 9.74
C GLN A 308 31.64 22.92 8.46
N MET A 309 30.54 23.69 8.47
CA MET A 309 29.66 23.84 7.33
C MET A 309 30.32 24.72 6.26
N THR A 310 30.52 24.15 5.07
CA THR A 310 31.00 24.88 3.89
C THR A 310 30.03 24.67 2.73
N PRO A 311 30.00 25.53 1.69
CA PRO A 311 29.18 25.34 0.50
C PRO A 311 29.39 23.97 -0.16
N GLU A 312 30.64 23.53 -0.27
CA GLU A 312 30.98 22.24 -0.91
C GLU A 312 30.47 21.07 -0.07
N LEU A 313 30.56 21.15 1.27
CA LEU A 313 29.98 20.12 2.16
C LEU A 313 28.47 20.11 2.05
N PHE A 314 27.85 21.28 2.05
CA PHE A 314 26.39 21.42 1.88
C PHE A 314 25.91 20.76 0.59
N GLU A 315 26.50 21.14 -0.56
CA GLU A 315 26.14 20.61 -1.87
C GLU A 315 26.38 19.11 -1.96
N SER A 316 27.54 18.61 -1.50
CA SER A 316 27.85 17.19 -1.57
C SER A 316 26.87 16.30 -0.80
N PHE A 317 26.24 16.83 0.26
CA PHE A 317 25.28 16.09 1.08
C PHE A 317 23.82 16.40 0.78
N LEU A 318 23.53 17.43 0.00
CA LEU A 318 22.18 17.81 -0.39
C LEU A 318 21.42 16.65 -1.07
N PRO A 319 21.98 15.89 -2.05
CA PRO A 319 21.28 14.75 -2.65
C PRO A 319 20.95 13.65 -1.63
N TYR A 320 21.79 13.47 -0.59
CA TYR A 320 21.50 12.52 0.50
C TYR A 320 20.41 13.03 1.41
N ALA A 321 20.37 14.33 1.69
CA ALA A 321 19.30 14.93 2.48
C ALA A 321 17.93 14.69 1.79
N TYR A 322 17.83 14.90 0.48
CA TYR A 322 16.66 14.55 -0.31
C TYR A 322 16.33 13.05 -0.25
N ALA A 323 17.33 12.20 -0.44
CA ALA A 323 17.12 10.75 -0.39
C ALA A 323 16.59 10.28 0.97
N LEU A 324 16.97 10.94 2.05
CA LEU A 324 16.66 10.57 3.41
C LEU A 324 15.48 11.36 4.02
N GLY A 325 14.92 12.34 3.29
CA GLY A 325 13.78 13.16 3.72
C GLY A 325 14.14 14.07 4.89
N VAL A 326 15.30 14.72 4.83
CA VAL A 326 15.79 15.69 5.82
C VAL A 326 16.36 16.96 5.15
N GLU A 327 16.00 17.19 3.89
CA GLU A 327 16.47 18.31 3.08
C GLU A 327 16.15 19.66 3.72
N ASN A 328 14.95 19.84 4.26
CA ASN A 328 14.53 21.09 4.90
C ASN A 328 15.42 21.41 6.10
N THR A 329 15.68 20.41 6.94
CA THR A 329 16.55 20.58 8.11
C THR A 329 17.98 20.89 7.67
N TRP A 330 18.47 20.23 6.63
CA TRP A 330 19.81 20.42 6.09
C TRP A 330 20.00 21.82 5.47
N CYS A 331 19.03 22.28 4.66
CA CYS A 331 19.06 23.64 4.08
C CYS A 331 18.95 24.73 5.16
N ASN A 332 18.05 24.57 6.14
CA ASN A 332 17.90 25.50 7.25
C ASN A 332 19.15 25.58 8.14
N ARG A 333 19.84 24.45 8.31
CA ARG A 333 21.10 24.41 9.03
C ARG A 333 22.20 25.17 8.26
N PHE A 334 22.34 24.93 6.96
CA PHE A 334 23.30 25.64 6.13
C PHE A 334 23.04 27.16 6.15
N ALA A 335 21.78 27.60 6.02
CA ALA A 335 21.41 29.00 6.08
C ALA A 335 21.82 29.68 7.40
N ARG A 336 21.83 28.95 8.52
CA ARG A 336 22.25 29.46 9.85
C ARG A 336 23.75 29.43 10.05
N GLU A 337 24.42 28.37 9.62
CA GLU A 337 25.84 28.12 9.85
C GLU A 337 26.75 28.72 8.75
N MET A 338 26.13 29.23 7.66
CA MET A 338 26.89 29.83 6.54
C MET A 338 27.83 30.92 7.02
N PRO A 339 29.12 30.89 6.62
CA PRO A 339 30.07 31.95 6.92
C PRO A 339 29.60 33.33 6.45
N ARG A 340 29.82 34.38 7.21
CA ARG A 340 29.40 35.76 6.88
C ARG A 340 29.95 36.22 5.55
N GLU A 341 31.18 35.83 5.23
CA GLU A 341 31.88 36.15 3.98
C GLU A 341 31.10 35.61 2.74
N VAL A 342 30.51 34.44 2.82
CA VAL A 342 29.68 33.83 1.75
C VAL A 342 28.31 34.48 1.70
N ARG A 343 27.78 34.85 2.87
CA ARG A 343 26.44 35.44 2.98
C ARG A 343 26.40 36.88 2.47
N ASP A 344 27.47 37.65 2.71
CA ASP A 344 27.55 39.10 2.44
C ASP A 344 28.02 39.39 0.98
N GLN A 345 28.68 38.46 0.29
CA GLN A 345 29.22 38.60 -1.07
C GLN A 345 28.27 38.21 -2.20
N SER A 346 27.02 38.60 -2.23
CA SER A 346 26.05 38.34 -3.33
C SER A 346 25.13 37.12 -3.20
N GLY A 347 25.10 36.44 -2.08
CA GLY A 347 24.28 35.28 -1.88
C GLY A 347 24.84 33.99 -2.52
N TYR A 348 24.55 32.87 -1.90
CA TYR A 348 24.96 31.56 -2.40
C TYR A 348 24.12 31.16 -3.62
N HIS A 349 24.81 30.78 -4.71
CA HIS A 349 24.21 30.25 -5.94
C HIS A 349 24.88 28.91 -6.30
N PRO A 350 24.19 27.79 -6.26
CA PRO A 350 24.78 26.54 -6.73
C PRO A 350 24.97 26.57 -8.25
N ALA A 351 26.16 26.24 -8.73
CA ALA A 351 26.52 26.29 -10.15
C ALA A 351 25.74 25.28 -11.03
N TRP A 352 25.05 24.35 -10.43
CA TRP A 352 24.26 23.31 -11.12
C TRP A 352 22.77 23.64 -11.25
N TYR A 353 22.29 24.74 -10.62
CA TYR A 353 20.89 25.15 -10.65
C TYR A 353 20.73 26.57 -11.13
N HIS A 354 19.91 26.76 -12.14
CA HIS A 354 19.57 28.06 -12.74
C HIS A 354 18.05 28.28 -12.62
N GLY A 355 17.64 29.12 -11.69
CA GLY A 355 16.25 29.50 -11.45
C GLY A 355 16.14 30.96 -11.00
N HIS A 356 14.92 31.46 -10.85
CA HIS A 356 14.64 32.88 -10.55
C HIS A 356 15.02 33.35 -9.13
N LEU A 357 15.63 32.52 -8.32
CA LEU A 357 15.84 32.81 -6.92
C LEU A 357 17.28 33.26 -6.65
N HIS A 358 17.38 34.43 -6.02
CA HIS A 358 18.63 35.03 -5.61
C HIS A 358 18.72 35.16 -4.08
N GLY A 359 19.90 34.88 -3.50
CA GLY A 359 20.20 35.11 -2.10
C GLY A 359 19.63 34.06 -1.12
N MET A 360 19.41 34.49 0.14
CA MET A 360 18.91 33.64 1.23
C MET A 360 17.55 32.98 0.91
N GLY A 361 16.71 33.58 0.07
CA GLY A 361 15.45 32.98 -0.39
C GLY A 361 15.65 31.71 -1.22
N ALA A 362 16.76 31.58 -1.95
CA ALA A 362 17.09 30.39 -2.73
C ALA A 362 17.31 29.16 -1.84
N LEU A 363 17.89 29.31 -0.66
CA LEU A 363 18.14 28.20 0.28
C LEU A 363 16.85 27.66 0.89
N HIS A 364 15.93 28.54 1.30
CA HIS A 364 14.60 28.11 1.76
C HIS A 364 13.82 27.45 0.64
N HIS A 365 13.95 27.99 -0.59
CA HIS A 365 13.30 27.40 -1.75
C HIS A 365 13.86 26.01 -2.09
N LEU A 366 15.19 25.82 -2.03
CA LEU A 366 15.82 24.51 -2.22
C LEU A 366 15.36 23.47 -1.18
N GLY A 367 15.04 23.89 0.05
CA GLY A 367 14.51 23.00 1.08
C GLY A 367 13.04 22.62 0.80
N ASP A 368 12.15 23.59 0.82
CA ASP A 368 10.70 23.35 0.90
C ASP A 368 10.04 23.23 -0.48
N ASN A 369 10.30 24.17 -1.38
CA ASN A 369 9.57 24.28 -2.64
C ASN A 369 10.19 23.48 -3.78
N PHE A 370 11.52 23.56 -3.94
CA PHE A 370 12.22 22.83 -5.00
C PHE A 370 12.03 21.33 -4.87
N SER A 371 12.17 20.76 -3.65
CA SER A 371 11.97 19.32 -3.41
C SER A 371 10.61 18.84 -3.90
N SER A 372 9.54 19.54 -3.53
CA SER A 372 8.19 19.19 -3.89
C SER A 372 7.89 19.43 -5.37
N SER A 373 8.30 20.58 -5.92
CA SER A 373 8.09 20.95 -7.33
C SER A 373 8.86 20.04 -8.26
N PHE A 374 10.15 19.83 -7.98
CA PHE A 374 11.02 18.97 -8.78
C PHE A 374 10.59 17.51 -8.74
N SER A 375 10.22 16.97 -7.55
CA SER A 375 9.66 15.62 -7.44
C SER A 375 8.33 15.47 -8.17
N SER A 376 7.50 16.51 -8.19
CA SER A 376 6.24 16.55 -8.92
C SER A 376 6.47 16.60 -10.43
N ALA A 377 7.42 17.40 -10.88
CA ALA A 377 7.83 17.47 -12.29
C ALA A 377 8.39 16.12 -12.78
N ILE A 378 9.22 15.43 -11.98
CA ILE A 378 9.69 14.07 -12.28
C ILE A 378 8.52 13.08 -12.37
N ALA A 379 7.54 13.18 -11.48
CA ALA A 379 6.36 12.31 -11.50
C ALA A 379 5.49 12.56 -12.75
N SER A 380 5.26 13.82 -13.10
CA SER A 380 4.57 14.23 -14.34
C SER A 380 5.32 13.74 -15.57
N ALA A 381 6.62 14.05 -15.67
CA ALA A 381 7.47 13.62 -16.77
C ALA A 381 7.60 12.10 -16.92
N SER A 382 7.31 11.34 -15.86
CA SER A 382 7.30 9.87 -15.89
C SER A 382 5.94 9.27 -16.25
N SER A 383 4.90 10.09 -16.43
CA SER A 383 3.52 9.64 -16.67
C SER A 383 3.13 9.84 -18.14
N PRO A 384 2.51 8.85 -18.82
CA PRO A 384 2.06 9.01 -20.18
C PRO A 384 1.04 10.16 -20.34
N PRO A 385 1.04 10.87 -21.47
CA PRO A 385 0.01 11.86 -21.78
C PRO A 385 -1.39 11.26 -21.68
N GLY A 386 -2.33 11.96 -21.06
CA GLY A 386 -3.72 11.51 -20.91
C GLY A 386 -4.00 10.53 -19.77
N SER A 387 -2.99 10.04 -19.05
CA SER A 387 -3.19 9.12 -17.91
C SER A 387 -3.73 9.80 -16.64
N SER A 388 -3.69 11.13 -16.57
CA SER A 388 -4.17 11.94 -15.43
C SER A 388 -5.68 12.19 -15.41
N SER A 389 -6.43 11.89 -16.50
CA SER A 389 -7.86 12.18 -16.59
C SER A 389 -8.80 11.11 -16.00
N GLY A 390 -8.27 9.97 -15.52
CA GLY A 390 -9.07 8.84 -15.03
C GLY A 390 -9.01 8.56 -13.52
N GLY A 391 -8.21 9.25 -12.73
CA GLY A 391 -7.91 8.90 -11.34
C GLY A 391 -8.38 9.85 -10.24
N GLY A 392 -9.07 10.94 -10.56
CA GLY A 392 -9.41 12.01 -9.62
C GLY A 392 -10.88 12.17 -9.26
N GLY A 393 -11.71 11.11 -9.29
CA GLY A 393 -13.16 11.17 -9.07
C GLY A 393 -13.73 10.31 -7.94
N GLY A 394 -12.95 9.96 -6.93
CA GLY A 394 -13.41 9.26 -5.73
C GLY A 394 -13.71 10.20 -4.57
N GLY A 395 -14.59 11.20 -4.78
CA GLY A 395 -15.18 11.97 -3.69
C GLY A 395 -16.10 11.03 -2.88
N PHE A 396 -15.69 10.66 -1.67
CA PHE A 396 -16.59 10.11 -0.68
C PHE A 396 -17.60 11.18 -0.31
N SER A 397 -18.75 11.17 -0.97
CA SER A 397 -19.93 11.90 -0.50
C SER A 397 -20.40 11.20 0.77
N GLY A 398 -20.24 11.86 1.91
CA GLY A 398 -20.74 11.41 3.20
C GLY A 398 -22.25 11.22 3.14
N GLY A 399 -22.70 9.96 3.09
CA GLY A 399 -24.08 9.56 3.28
C GLY A 399 -24.42 9.71 4.76
N GLY A 400 -25.12 10.80 5.11
CA GLY A 400 -25.74 10.98 6.41
C GLY A 400 -26.85 9.96 6.59
N GLY A 401 -26.57 8.85 7.31
CA GLY A 401 -27.57 7.90 7.77
C GLY A 401 -28.36 8.46 8.94
N GLY A 402 -29.52 9.06 8.68
CA GLY A 402 -30.50 9.38 9.70
C GLY A 402 -31.15 8.09 10.23
N GLY A 403 -30.69 7.59 11.39
CA GLY A 403 -31.31 6.51 12.14
C GLY A 403 -32.55 6.99 12.87
N GLY A 404 -33.76 6.69 12.33
CA GLY A 404 -35.01 6.79 13.06
C GLY A 404 -35.30 5.48 13.78
N GLY A 405 -35.02 5.39 15.10
CA GLY A 405 -35.46 4.31 15.95
C GLY A 405 -36.90 4.55 16.39
N GLY A 406 -37.82 3.68 15.96
CA GLY A 406 -39.15 3.54 16.52
C GLY A 406 -39.26 2.23 17.29
N GLY A 407 -39.16 2.30 18.61
CA GLY A 407 -39.53 1.19 19.48
C GLY A 407 -41.02 1.28 19.78
N GLY A 408 -41.68 0.14 19.72
CA GLY A 408 -43.04 -0.07 20.15
C GLY A 408 -43.24 -1.50 20.58
N TRP A 409 -43.50 -1.64 21.80
CA TRP A 409 -44.09 -2.64 22.67
C TRP A 409 -44.47 -3.98 22.04
#